data_3d268789da8579fe61fd5911c7d1ae29
#
_entry.id   3d268789da8579fe61fd5911c7d1ae29
#
_cell.length_a   1.000
_cell.length_b   1.000
_cell.length_c   1.000
_cell.angle_alpha   90.00
_cell.angle_beta   90.00
_cell.angle_gamma   90.00
#
_symmetry.space_group_name_H-M   'P 1'
#
loop_
_entity.id
_entity.type
_entity.pdbx_description
1 polymer ?
#
loop_
_entity_poly.entity_id
_entity_poly.type
_entity_poly.pdbx_seq_one_letter_code
_entity_poly.pdbx_strand_id
1 'polypeptide(L)'
;MNRLILKYGYPITALILAVFAWVIYVRISRGSQLTTLAVAAVIVWVLATPAFIYFWPRITVTGFKRAIVNRGFGGGPIPINTLYAEPKVSSGSASNASLLGAGTDDVLYVAGWLELRNGPLVLHTPDMAGRYYGVQFTDPSSSANFAYVGKRTTGTEAGDYLLSGPGWKGTLPNGMKQISSPNNSVLVIGRVFVKSDSDQPTAFALAQQIQLAPLNQ
;
A
#
# COMPACT_ATOMS: atom_id res chain seq x y z
N MET A 1 3.51 22.31 2.73
CA MET A 1 2.55 22.05 3.84
C MET A 1 3.23 21.81 5.20
N ASN A 2 4.43 21.21 5.26
CA ASN A 2 5.08 20.86 6.56
C ASN A 2 5.66 22.02 7.39
N ARG A 3 6.04 23.16 6.81
CA ARG A 3 6.64 24.28 7.58
C ARG A 3 5.64 25.07 8.43
N LEU A 4 4.38 25.15 8.04
CA LEU A 4 3.33 25.82 8.80
C LEU A 4 2.88 25.00 10.02
N ILE A 5 2.78 23.68 9.87
CA ILE A 5 2.43 22.77 10.97
C ILE A 5 3.53 22.76 12.04
N LEU A 6 4.81 22.76 11.65
CA LEU A 6 5.93 22.82 12.57
C LEU A 6 6.04 24.18 13.28
N LYS A 7 5.70 25.29 12.60
CA LYS A 7 5.84 26.65 13.16
C LYS A 7 4.71 27.04 14.12
N TYR A 8 3.49 26.54 13.90
CA TYR A 8 2.31 26.94 14.68
C TYR A 8 1.64 25.78 15.43
N GLY A 9 1.88 24.54 15.03
CA GLY A 9 1.30 23.37 15.67
C GLY A 9 1.77 23.18 17.11
N TYR A 10 3.08 23.28 17.37
CA TYR A 10 3.63 23.12 18.72
C TYR A 10 3.15 24.18 19.71
N PRO A 11 3.18 25.52 19.41
CA PRO A 11 2.70 26.51 20.37
C PRO A 11 1.20 26.44 20.62
N ILE A 12 0.39 26.10 19.61
CA ILE A 12 -1.05 25.92 19.79
C ILE A 12 -1.34 24.69 20.65
N THR A 13 -0.65 23.57 20.41
CA THR A 13 -0.80 22.35 21.22
C THR A 13 -0.36 22.58 22.67
N ALA A 14 0.76 23.29 22.86
CA ALA A 14 1.26 23.66 24.19
C ALA A 14 0.28 24.59 24.94
N LEU A 15 -0.33 25.56 24.25
CA LEU A 15 -1.33 26.45 24.82
C LEU A 15 -2.60 25.68 25.22
N ILE A 16 -3.09 24.79 24.38
CA ILE A 16 -4.23 23.93 24.69
C ILE A 16 -3.93 23.06 25.91
N LEU A 17 -2.76 22.43 25.97
CA LEU A 17 -2.35 21.62 27.11
C LEU A 17 -2.21 22.45 28.40
N ALA A 18 -1.69 23.68 28.32
CA ALA A 18 -1.60 24.59 29.46
C ALA A 18 -2.96 25.04 29.98
N VAL A 19 -3.91 25.36 29.08
CA VAL A 19 -5.28 25.72 29.45
C VAL A 19 -5.99 24.52 30.07
N PHE A 20 -5.84 23.32 29.54
CA PHE A 20 -6.36 22.09 30.12
C PHE A 20 -5.77 21.80 31.50
N ALA A 21 -4.45 21.90 31.65
CA ALA A 21 -3.77 21.70 32.93
C ALA A 21 -4.27 22.70 33.99
N TRP A 22 -4.50 23.95 33.60
CA TRP A 22 -5.05 25.00 34.50
C TRP A 22 -6.50 24.72 34.89
N VAL A 23 -7.37 24.33 33.95
CA VAL A 23 -8.77 23.93 34.22
C VAL A 23 -8.81 22.73 35.14
N ILE A 24 -7.93 21.75 34.92
CA ILE A 24 -7.75 20.56 35.75
C ILE A 24 -7.35 20.96 37.19
N TYR A 25 -6.33 21.80 37.34
CA TYR A 25 -5.85 22.26 38.64
C TYR A 25 -6.95 22.98 39.43
N VAL A 26 -7.66 23.92 38.80
CA VAL A 26 -8.76 24.69 39.43
C VAL A 26 -9.93 23.81 39.84
N ARG A 27 -10.17 22.71 39.14
CA ARG A 27 -11.29 21.80 39.41
C ARG A 27 -10.96 20.71 40.42
N ILE A 28 -9.75 20.17 40.46
CA ILE A 28 -9.30 19.17 41.45
C ILE A 28 -9.36 19.77 42.85
N SER A 29 -9.06 21.06 43.01
CA SER A 29 -9.14 21.77 44.29
C SER A 29 -10.57 21.86 44.89
N ARG A 30 -11.59 21.52 44.11
CA ARG A 30 -13.02 21.56 44.55
C ARG A 30 -13.65 20.18 44.87
N GLY A 31 -12.87 19.09 44.84
CA GLY A 31 -13.23 17.81 45.45
C GLY A 31 -14.39 17.01 44.83
N SER A 32 -14.78 17.25 43.59
CA SER A 32 -15.85 16.50 42.92
C SER A 32 -15.30 15.25 42.23
N GLN A 33 -15.86 14.07 42.49
CA GLN A 33 -15.52 12.80 41.82
C GLN A 33 -15.72 12.89 40.30
N LEU A 34 -16.76 13.57 39.82
CA LEU A 34 -17.01 13.82 38.39
C LEU A 34 -15.85 14.59 37.73
N THR A 35 -15.27 15.52 38.45
CA THR A 35 -14.13 16.30 37.93
C THR A 35 -12.89 15.44 37.77
N THR A 36 -12.63 14.56 38.72
CA THR A 36 -11.48 13.64 38.68
C THR A 36 -11.62 12.66 37.49
N LEU A 37 -12.83 12.13 37.27
CA LEU A 37 -13.11 11.27 36.12
C LEU A 37 -12.98 12.01 34.78
N ALA A 38 -13.48 13.24 34.68
CA ALA A 38 -13.34 14.06 33.47
C ALA A 38 -11.86 14.36 33.14
N VAL A 39 -11.06 14.66 34.17
CA VAL A 39 -9.62 14.86 34.04
C VAL A 39 -8.91 13.61 33.56
N ALA A 40 -9.19 12.47 34.19
CA ALA A 40 -8.63 11.19 33.80
C ALA A 40 -8.98 10.84 32.36
N ALA A 41 -10.23 11.05 31.94
CA ALA A 41 -10.66 10.81 30.56
C ALA A 41 -9.91 11.70 29.55
N VAL A 42 -9.69 12.97 29.87
CA VAL A 42 -8.91 13.88 29.00
C VAL A 42 -7.44 13.44 28.91
N ILE A 43 -6.81 13.05 30.03
CA ILE A 43 -5.44 12.53 30.01
C ILE A 43 -5.35 11.27 29.15
N VAL A 44 -6.26 10.33 29.34
CA VAL A 44 -6.32 9.11 28.51
C VAL A 44 -6.49 9.47 27.04
N TRP A 45 -7.39 10.38 26.71
CA TRP A 45 -7.61 10.81 25.33
C TRP A 45 -6.38 11.47 24.70
N VAL A 46 -5.70 12.37 25.44
CA VAL A 46 -4.50 13.08 24.98
C VAL A 46 -3.34 12.11 24.74
N LEU A 47 -3.20 11.07 25.57
CA LEU A 47 -2.16 10.05 25.40
C LEU A 47 -2.52 9.01 24.34
N ALA A 48 -3.79 8.59 24.30
CA ALA A 48 -4.26 7.57 23.35
C ALA A 48 -4.29 8.06 21.90
N THR A 49 -4.61 9.35 21.68
CA THR A 49 -4.72 9.89 20.31
C THR A 49 -3.41 9.81 19.53
N PRO A 50 -2.26 10.32 19.99
CA PRO A 50 -1.00 10.18 19.27
C PRO A 50 -0.55 8.71 19.15
N ALA A 51 -0.80 7.88 20.16
CA ALA A 51 -0.54 6.46 20.08
C ALA A 51 -1.38 5.79 18.97
N PHE A 52 -2.67 6.10 18.90
CA PHE A 52 -3.56 5.61 17.85
C PHE A 52 -3.09 6.07 16.46
N ILE A 53 -2.81 7.36 16.27
CA ILE A 53 -2.33 7.92 14.99
C ILE A 53 -1.02 7.24 14.56
N TYR A 54 -0.13 6.94 15.51
CA TYR A 54 1.16 6.31 15.22
C TYR A 54 1.05 4.82 14.93
N PHE A 55 0.32 4.06 15.74
CA PHE A 55 0.30 2.60 15.69
C PHE A 55 -0.77 2.05 14.74
N TRP A 56 -1.93 2.69 14.63
CA TRP A 56 -3.06 2.19 13.85
C TRP A 56 -2.72 1.95 12.38
N PRO A 57 -2.09 2.87 11.64
CA PRO A 57 -1.71 2.62 10.26
C PRO A 57 -0.74 1.44 10.12
N ARG A 58 0.19 1.28 11.06
CA ARG A 58 1.15 0.16 11.06
C ARG A 58 0.48 -1.19 11.29
N ILE A 59 -0.45 -1.23 12.23
CA ILE A 59 -1.25 -2.43 12.53
C ILE A 59 -2.10 -2.79 11.31
N THR A 60 -2.75 -1.82 10.71
CA THR A 60 -3.61 -2.00 9.52
C THR A 60 -2.80 -2.52 8.33
N VAL A 61 -1.67 -1.89 8.01
CA VAL A 61 -0.78 -2.33 6.93
C VAL A 61 -0.24 -3.74 7.18
N THR A 62 0.16 -4.05 8.42
CA THR A 62 0.62 -5.39 8.79
C THR A 62 -0.50 -6.42 8.67
N GLY A 63 -1.70 -6.08 9.11
CA GLY A 63 -2.90 -6.91 8.96
C GLY A 63 -3.24 -7.17 7.49
N PHE A 64 -3.17 -6.12 6.66
CA PHE A 64 -3.41 -6.22 5.23
C PHE A 64 -2.35 -7.09 4.52
N LYS A 65 -1.05 -6.91 4.84
CA LYS A 65 0.02 -7.79 4.37
C LYS A 65 -0.25 -9.26 4.71
N ARG A 66 -0.59 -9.53 5.97
CA ARG A 66 -0.91 -10.89 6.42
C ARG A 66 -2.14 -11.46 5.73
N ALA A 67 -3.15 -10.64 5.45
CA ALA A 67 -4.34 -11.07 4.73
C ALA A 67 -3.99 -11.49 3.30
N ILE A 68 -3.20 -10.69 2.57
CA ILE A 68 -2.73 -11.02 1.22
C ILE A 68 -1.89 -12.30 1.23
N VAL A 69 -0.88 -12.37 2.09
CA VAL A 69 0.07 -13.48 2.11
C VAL A 69 -0.58 -14.81 2.54
N ASN A 70 -1.48 -14.76 3.54
CA ASN A 70 -2.03 -15.98 4.14
C ASN A 70 -3.38 -16.40 3.57
N ARG A 71 -4.17 -15.48 3.01
CA ARG A 71 -5.52 -15.75 2.47
C ARG A 71 -5.61 -15.50 0.97
N GLY A 72 -4.83 -14.52 0.46
CA GLY A 72 -4.90 -14.08 -0.94
C GLY A 72 -6.19 -13.35 -1.28
N PHE A 73 -6.48 -13.30 -2.57
CA PHE A 73 -7.66 -12.61 -3.14
C PHE A 73 -8.73 -13.59 -3.66
N GLY A 74 -8.81 -14.78 -3.08
CA GLY A 74 -9.79 -15.81 -3.48
C GLY A 74 -9.19 -17.05 -4.13
N GLY A 75 -7.92 -17.00 -4.57
CA GLY A 75 -7.16 -18.13 -5.11
C GLY A 75 -6.26 -18.85 -4.10
N GLY A 76 -6.34 -18.49 -2.82
CA GLY A 76 -5.45 -19.02 -1.78
C GLY A 76 -4.27 -18.09 -1.46
N PRO A 77 -3.37 -18.51 -0.56
CA PRO A 77 -2.22 -17.72 -0.12
C PRO A 77 -1.34 -17.25 -1.27
N ILE A 78 -0.85 -16.00 -1.20
CA ILE A 78 0.08 -15.44 -2.17
C ILE A 78 1.45 -15.30 -1.49
N PRO A 79 2.44 -16.13 -1.81
CA PRO A 79 3.77 -16.02 -1.23
C PRO A 79 4.40 -14.63 -1.48
N ILE A 80 5.24 -14.19 -0.56
CA ILE A 80 6.02 -12.96 -0.75
C ILE A 80 6.88 -13.11 -2.01
N ASN A 81 7.04 -12.00 -2.76
CA ASN A 81 7.78 -11.95 -4.04
C ASN A 81 7.13 -12.76 -5.17
N THR A 82 5.83 -13.03 -5.07
CA THR A 82 5.04 -13.59 -6.17
C THR A 82 3.87 -12.67 -6.50
N LEU A 83 3.36 -12.79 -7.73
CA LEU A 83 2.14 -12.13 -8.17
C LEU A 83 1.06 -13.16 -8.45
N TYR A 84 -0.15 -12.83 -8.05
CA TYR A 84 -1.34 -13.61 -8.35
C TYR A 84 -2.24 -12.80 -9.28
N ALA A 85 -2.62 -13.41 -10.41
CA ALA A 85 -3.60 -12.85 -11.33
C ALA A 85 -4.99 -13.42 -11.01
N GLU A 86 -5.96 -12.56 -10.79
CA GLU A 86 -7.35 -12.96 -10.53
C GLU A 86 -8.00 -13.42 -11.84
N PRO A 87 -8.63 -14.64 -11.86
CA PRO A 87 -9.16 -15.21 -13.11
C PRO A 87 -10.47 -14.57 -13.57
N LYS A 88 -11.14 -13.83 -12.70
CA LYS A 88 -12.43 -13.19 -12.98
C LYS A 88 -12.40 -11.72 -12.62
N VAL A 89 -13.18 -10.94 -13.34
CA VAL A 89 -13.43 -9.54 -13.01
C VAL A 89 -14.11 -9.48 -11.64
N SER A 90 -13.55 -8.70 -10.72
CA SER A 90 -14.11 -8.49 -9.38
C SER A 90 -15.23 -7.48 -9.44
N SER A 91 -16.44 -7.90 -9.81
CA SER A 91 -17.61 -7.01 -9.69
C SER A 91 -17.86 -6.65 -8.22
N GLY A 92 -18.32 -5.41 -7.95
CA GLY A 92 -18.50 -4.87 -6.61
C GLY A 92 -19.40 -5.68 -5.65
N SER A 93 -20.06 -6.72 -6.18
CA SER A 93 -20.89 -7.68 -5.42
C SER A 93 -20.11 -8.90 -4.93
N ALA A 94 -18.88 -9.12 -5.40
CA ALA A 94 -18.11 -10.30 -5.02
C ALA A 94 -17.53 -10.13 -3.61
N SER A 95 -17.66 -11.14 -2.77
CA SER A 95 -17.15 -11.17 -1.39
C SER A 95 -15.62 -10.92 -1.30
N ASN A 96 -14.92 -11.05 -2.40
CA ASN A 96 -13.45 -10.86 -2.51
C ASN A 96 -13.05 -9.42 -2.89
N ALA A 97 -13.97 -8.59 -3.36
CA ALA A 97 -13.73 -7.17 -3.64
C ALA A 97 -13.31 -6.37 -2.39
N SER A 98 -13.55 -6.92 -1.21
CA SER A 98 -13.30 -6.27 0.07
C SER A 98 -11.83 -5.99 0.38
N LEU A 99 -10.88 -6.77 -0.15
CA LEU A 99 -9.45 -6.58 0.13
C LEU A 99 -8.83 -5.45 -0.68
N LEU A 100 -9.30 -5.22 -1.92
CA LEU A 100 -8.81 -4.14 -2.79
C LEU A 100 -9.70 -2.90 -2.80
N GLY A 101 -10.81 -2.92 -2.08
CA GLY A 101 -11.65 -1.76 -1.76
C GLY A 101 -12.60 -1.28 -2.85
N ALA A 102 -12.48 -1.75 -4.09
CA ALA A 102 -13.39 -1.40 -5.17
C ALA A 102 -13.42 -2.51 -6.22
N GLY A 103 -14.59 -3.08 -6.45
CA GLY A 103 -14.83 -3.91 -7.61
C GLY A 103 -14.76 -3.06 -8.88
N THR A 104 -14.32 -3.68 -9.96
CA THR A 104 -14.36 -3.11 -11.30
C THR A 104 -14.97 -4.15 -12.24
N ASP A 105 -15.71 -3.70 -13.22
CA ASP A 105 -16.39 -4.60 -14.16
C ASP A 105 -15.60 -4.79 -15.46
N ASP A 106 -14.41 -4.19 -15.57
CA ASP A 106 -13.65 -4.10 -16.81
C ASP A 106 -12.16 -4.42 -16.68
N VAL A 107 -11.66 -4.82 -15.49
CA VAL A 107 -10.26 -5.20 -15.33
C VAL A 107 -10.10 -6.47 -14.49
N LEU A 108 -9.06 -7.24 -14.80
CA LEU A 108 -8.52 -8.28 -13.94
C LEU A 108 -7.44 -7.68 -13.05
N TYR A 109 -7.42 -8.09 -11.79
CA TYR A 109 -6.38 -7.68 -10.86
C TYR A 109 -5.19 -8.65 -10.87
N VAL A 110 -4.00 -8.07 -10.75
CA VAL A 110 -2.76 -8.79 -10.47
C VAL A 110 -2.19 -8.19 -9.20
N ALA A 111 -1.96 -8.98 -8.18
CA ALA A 111 -1.51 -8.40 -6.92
C ALA A 111 -0.49 -9.29 -6.20
N GLY A 112 0.35 -8.64 -5.38
CA GLY A 112 1.32 -9.32 -4.57
C GLY A 112 2.01 -8.38 -3.59
N TRP A 113 2.77 -8.99 -2.69
CA TRP A 113 3.58 -8.26 -1.72
C TRP A 113 5.04 -8.60 -1.89
N LEU A 114 5.89 -7.58 -2.06
CA LEU A 114 7.31 -7.74 -2.28
C LEU A 114 8.11 -7.39 -1.04
N GLU A 115 9.23 -8.09 -0.87
CA GLU A 115 10.25 -7.81 0.12
C GLU A 115 11.63 -7.80 -0.58
N LEU A 116 12.22 -6.62 -0.67
CA LEU A 116 13.44 -6.36 -1.45
C LEU A 116 14.72 -6.44 -0.62
N ARG A 117 14.64 -6.84 0.66
CA ARG A 117 15.84 -6.96 1.54
C ARG A 117 16.82 -8.00 1.06
N ASN A 118 16.32 -9.06 0.45
CA ASN A 118 17.15 -10.18 0.01
C ASN A 118 17.73 -9.99 -1.40
N GLY A 119 17.46 -8.86 -2.04
CA GLY A 119 17.94 -8.53 -3.36
C GLY A 119 16.85 -7.92 -4.25
N PRO A 120 17.23 -7.40 -5.42
CA PRO A 120 16.30 -6.87 -6.38
C PRO A 120 15.49 -7.97 -7.07
N LEU A 121 14.32 -7.59 -7.55
CA LEU A 121 13.43 -8.43 -8.34
C LEU A 121 13.29 -7.87 -9.75
N VAL A 122 13.09 -8.74 -10.72
CA VAL A 122 12.75 -8.37 -12.09
C VAL A 122 11.27 -8.59 -12.29
N LEU A 123 10.54 -7.52 -12.63
CA LEU A 123 9.18 -7.60 -13.14
C LEU A 123 9.25 -7.82 -14.65
N HIS A 124 8.70 -8.92 -15.11
CA HIS A 124 8.44 -9.16 -16.53
C HIS A 124 7.01 -8.76 -16.88
N THR A 125 6.83 -8.04 -17.99
CA THR A 125 5.52 -7.75 -18.58
C THR A 125 5.51 -8.26 -20.01
N PRO A 126 4.47 -9.03 -20.43
CA PRO A 126 4.36 -9.50 -21.81
C PRO A 126 3.98 -8.35 -22.76
N ASP A 127 4.04 -8.61 -24.05
CA ASP A 127 3.42 -7.73 -25.04
C ASP A 127 1.89 -7.76 -24.87
N MET A 128 1.35 -6.61 -24.52
CA MET A 128 -0.10 -6.44 -24.30
C MET A 128 -0.88 -6.14 -25.56
N ALA A 129 -0.23 -6.12 -26.74
CA ALA A 129 -0.85 -5.87 -28.03
C ALA A 129 -1.78 -4.62 -28.04
N GLY A 130 -1.29 -3.53 -27.45
CA GLY A 130 -2.04 -2.28 -27.31
C GLY A 130 -3.15 -2.28 -26.25
N ARG A 131 -3.39 -3.39 -25.53
CA ARG A 131 -4.34 -3.49 -24.42
C ARG A 131 -3.93 -2.56 -23.29
N TYR A 132 -4.92 -1.93 -22.66
CA TYR A 132 -4.66 -1.16 -21.44
C TYR A 132 -4.28 -2.10 -20.29
N TYR A 133 -3.15 -1.79 -19.68
CA TYR A 133 -2.72 -2.39 -18.42
C TYR A 133 -1.94 -1.36 -17.61
N GLY A 134 -1.78 -1.64 -16.34
CA GLY A 134 -0.94 -0.87 -15.45
C GLY A 134 -0.59 -1.66 -14.21
N VAL A 135 0.68 -1.69 -13.85
CA VAL A 135 1.21 -2.25 -12.61
C VAL A 135 1.69 -1.08 -11.75
N GLN A 136 1.05 -0.92 -10.62
CA GLN A 136 1.28 0.14 -9.64
C GLN A 136 2.15 -0.40 -8.51
N PHE A 137 3.15 0.36 -8.11
CA PHE A 137 4.02 0.07 -6.97
C PHE A 137 3.74 1.08 -5.87
N THR A 138 3.33 0.59 -4.71
CA THR A 138 2.93 1.40 -3.56
C THR A 138 3.88 1.14 -2.39
N ASP A 139 4.35 2.21 -1.77
CA ASP A 139 5.01 2.15 -0.47
C ASP A 139 3.93 2.05 0.63
N PRO A 140 3.82 0.91 1.35
CA PRO A 140 2.78 0.74 2.34
C PRO A 140 2.95 1.65 3.56
N SER A 141 4.15 2.19 3.80
CA SER A 141 4.43 3.04 4.96
C SER A 141 3.90 4.46 4.80
N SER A 142 3.89 4.96 3.58
CA SER A 142 3.41 6.30 3.22
C SER A 142 2.10 6.29 2.45
N SER A 143 1.65 5.10 1.99
CA SER A 143 0.53 4.92 1.05
C SER A 143 0.75 5.64 -0.29
N ALA A 144 1.99 6.02 -0.60
CA ALA A 144 2.33 6.69 -1.85
C ALA A 144 2.64 5.69 -2.95
N ASN A 145 2.10 5.93 -4.13
CA ASN A 145 2.50 5.23 -5.34
C ASN A 145 3.76 5.88 -5.88
N PHE A 146 4.86 5.13 -5.95
CA PHE A 146 6.15 5.67 -6.37
C PHE A 146 6.53 5.33 -7.81
N ALA A 147 5.90 4.31 -8.41
CA ALA A 147 6.14 3.95 -9.80
C ALA A 147 4.92 3.27 -10.43
N TYR A 148 4.90 3.33 -11.76
CA TYR A 148 3.91 2.66 -12.60
C TYR A 148 4.60 2.06 -13.83
N VAL A 149 4.26 0.82 -14.19
CA VAL A 149 4.59 0.17 -15.45
C VAL A 149 3.28 -0.08 -16.18
N GLY A 150 3.16 0.33 -17.44
CA GLY A 150 1.94 0.11 -18.20
C GLY A 150 1.76 1.07 -19.36
N LYS A 151 0.62 0.95 -20.04
CA LYS A 151 0.34 1.66 -21.29
C LYS A 151 0.60 3.17 -21.24
N ARG A 152 0.33 3.81 -20.09
CA ARG A 152 0.47 5.27 -19.95
C ARG A 152 1.89 5.73 -19.64
N THR A 153 2.77 4.81 -19.20
CA THR A 153 4.11 5.15 -18.71
C THR A 153 5.22 4.50 -19.52
N THR A 154 5.09 3.22 -19.82
CA THR A 154 6.15 2.43 -20.46
C THR A 154 5.75 1.84 -21.81
N GLY A 155 4.49 1.99 -22.20
CA GLY A 155 3.95 1.39 -23.43
C GLY A 155 3.31 0.03 -23.19
N THR A 156 3.05 -0.70 -24.27
CA THR A 156 2.38 -2.01 -24.24
C THR A 156 3.25 -3.15 -24.72
N GLU A 157 4.47 -2.86 -25.14
CA GLU A 157 5.45 -3.84 -25.55
C GLU A 157 5.96 -4.65 -24.37
N ALA A 158 6.47 -5.86 -24.63
CA ALA A 158 7.11 -6.67 -23.61
C ALA A 158 8.30 -5.94 -23.00
N GLY A 159 8.52 -6.11 -21.70
CA GLY A 159 9.64 -5.45 -21.04
C GLY A 159 9.97 -6.01 -19.68
N ASP A 160 11.24 -5.82 -19.30
CA ASP A 160 11.78 -6.22 -18.00
C ASP A 160 12.17 -4.99 -17.19
N TYR A 161 11.73 -4.96 -15.93
CA TYR A 161 11.91 -3.84 -15.01
C TYR A 161 12.56 -4.32 -13.73
N LEU A 162 13.75 -3.77 -13.42
CA LEU A 162 14.46 -4.10 -12.19
C LEU A 162 13.90 -3.28 -11.03
N LEU A 163 13.26 -3.95 -10.06
CA LEU A 163 12.85 -3.35 -8.80
C LEU A 163 13.98 -3.51 -7.79
N SER A 164 14.53 -2.40 -7.34
CA SER A 164 15.59 -2.38 -6.32
C SER A 164 15.10 -1.72 -5.03
N GLY A 165 15.52 -2.27 -3.90
CA GLY A 165 15.31 -1.67 -2.58
C GLY A 165 16.25 -0.48 -2.32
N PRO A 166 16.04 0.25 -1.19
CA PRO A 166 16.91 1.36 -0.82
C PRO A 166 18.37 0.92 -0.69
N GLY A 167 19.25 1.72 -1.26
CA GLY A 167 20.69 1.50 -1.14
C GLY A 167 21.27 0.37 -1.99
N TRP A 168 20.51 -0.23 -2.89
CA TRP A 168 21.04 -1.17 -3.86
C TRP A 168 22.11 -0.50 -4.76
N LYS A 169 23.27 -1.17 -4.89
CA LYS A 169 24.45 -0.66 -5.62
C LYS A 169 24.92 -1.60 -6.73
N GLY A 170 24.08 -2.58 -7.10
CA GLY A 170 24.43 -3.51 -8.19
C GLY A 170 24.40 -2.84 -9.55
N THR A 171 24.81 -3.59 -10.56
CA THR A 171 24.79 -3.14 -11.96
C THR A 171 23.42 -3.43 -12.58
N LEU A 172 22.84 -2.43 -13.25
CA LEU A 172 21.62 -2.61 -14.02
C LEU A 172 21.91 -3.45 -15.27
N PRO A 173 21.24 -4.58 -15.50
CA PRO A 173 21.41 -5.35 -16.72
C PRO A 173 21.01 -4.55 -17.97
N ASN A 174 21.68 -4.83 -19.08
CA ASN A 174 21.38 -4.17 -20.35
C ASN A 174 19.94 -4.44 -20.78
N GLY A 175 19.28 -3.40 -21.27
CA GLY A 175 17.89 -3.46 -21.75
C GLY A 175 16.81 -3.36 -20.66
N MET A 176 17.17 -3.44 -19.38
CA MET A 176 16.23 -3.26 -18.28
C MET A 176 16.10 -1.79 -17.88
N LYS A 177 14.92 -1.43 -17.36
CA LYS A 177 14.67 -0.13 -16.72
C LYS A 177 14.62 -0.33 -15.21
N GLN A 178 15.30 0.54 -14.45
CA GLN A 178 15.31 0.46 -12.99
C GLN A 178 14.13 1.22 -12.37
N ILE A 179 13.50 0.58 -11.39
CA ILE A 179 12.51 1.16 -10.48
C ILE A 179 13.10 1.10 -9.08
N SER A 180 13.47 2.25 -8.53
CA SER A 180 14.02 2.34 -7.17
C SER A 180 12.89 2.52 -6.17
N SER A 181 12.74 1.58 -5.27
CA SER A 181 11.75 1.65 -4.20
C SER A 181 12.27 2.47 -3.02
N PRO A 182 11.43 3.33 -2.41
CA PRO A 182 11.79 4.06 -1.20
C PRO A 182 11.92 3.14 0.03
N ASN A 183 11.31 1.96 0.00
CA ASN A 183 11.31 0.96 1.08
C ASN A 183 11.53 -0.46 0.55
N ASN A 184 11.92 -1.37 1.46
CA ASN A 184 12.08 -2.78 1.08
C ASN A 184 10.75 -3.51 0.93
N SER A 185 9.69 -3.05 1.59
CA SER A 185 8.35 -3.65 1.52
C SER A 185 7.50 -2.89 0.51
N VAL A 186 6.97 -3.57 -0.49
CA VAL A 186 6.21 -2.97 -1.60
C VAL A 186 4.91 -3.73 -1.82
N LEU A 187 3.81 -3.01 -1.94
CA LEU A 187 2.54 -3.54 -2.42
C LEU A 187 2.46 -3.31 -3.94
N VAL A 188 2.17 -4.38 -4.67
CA VAL A 188 1.95 -4.33 -6.12
C VAL A 188 0.49 -4.58 -6.42
N ILE A 189 -0.10 -3.70 -7.23
CA ILE A 189 -1.46 -3.86 -7.75
C ILE A 189 -1.43 -3.61 -9.26
N GLY A 190 -1.63 -4.67 -10.02
CA GLY A 190 -1.78 -4.63 -11.47
C GLY A 190 -3.24 -4.66 -11.88
N ARG A 191 -3.51 -4.09 -13.05
CA ARG A 191 -4.82 -4.12 -13.71
C ARG A 191 -4.63 -4.41 -15.17
N VAL A 192 -5.39 -5.38 -15.71
CA VAL A 192 -5.40 -5.73 -17.13
C VAL A 192 -6.82 -5.58 -17.64
N PHE A 193 -7.02 -4.76 -18.65
CA PHE A 193 -8.34 -4.44 -19.20
C PHE A 193 -8.99 -5.65 -19.89
N VAL A 194 -10.29 -5.82 -19.67
CA VAL A 194 -11.14 -6.84 -20.28
C VAL A 194 -12.20 -6.13 -21.15
N LYS A 195 -12.22 -6.43 -22.44
CA LYS A 195 -13.15 -5.77 -23.38
C LYS A 195 -14.58 -6.29 -23.27
N SER A 196 -14.73 -7.58 -22.96
CA SER A 196 -16.01 -8.30 -22.86
C SER A 196 -15.80 -9.62 -22.16
N ASP A 197 -16.87 -10.33 -21.80
CA ASP A 197 -16.80 -11.65 -21.19
C ASP A 197 -16.03 -12.66 -22.06
N SER A 198 -16.19 -12.59 -23.37
CA SER A 198 -15.47 -13.44 -24.33
C SER A 198 -13.96 -13.16 -24.41
N ASP A 199 -13.53 -11.95 -24.03
CA ASP A 199 -12.13 -11.52 -24.00
C ASP A 199 -11.43 -11.88 -22.67
N GLN A 200 -12.19 -12.20 -21.63
CA GLN A 200 -11.66 -12.49 -20.30
C GLN A 200 -10.58 -13.58 -20.28
N PRO A 201 -10.71 -14.73 -20.97
CA PRO A 201 -9.65 -15.74 -21.01
C PRO A 201 -8.34 -15.22 -21.61
N THR A 202 -8.41 -14.38 -22.66
CA THR A 202 -7.23 -13.77 -23.28
C THR A 202 -6.57 -12.75 -22.34
N ALA A 203 -7.37 -11.91 -21.70
CA ALA A 203 -6.88 -10.95 -20.72
C ALA A 203 -6.22 -11.65 -19.51
N PHE A 204 -6.80 -12.78 -19.06
CA PHE A 204 -6.26 -13.57 -17.97
C PHE A 204 -4.94 -14.24 -18.34
N ALA A 205 -4.81 -14.80 -19.55
CA ALA A 205 -3.57 -15.37 -20.03
C ALA A 205 -2.43 -14.34 -20.08
N LEU A 206 -2.72 -13.08 -20.43
CA LEU A 206 -1.76 -11.99 -20.38
C LEU A 206 -1.45 -11.56 -18.93
N ALA A 207 -2.46 -11.49 -18.08
CA ALA A 207 -2.28 -11.15 -16.67
C ALA A 207 -1.38 -12.16 -15.95
N GLN A 208 -1.48 -13.44 -16.26
CA GLN A 208 -0.63 -14.50 -15.70
C GLN A 208 0.84 -14.40 -16.14
N GLN A 209 1.12 -13.77 -17.27
CA GLN A 209 2.48 -13.54 -17.76
C GLN A 209 3.17 -12.34 -17.12
N ILE A 210 2.44 -11.51 -16.35
CA ILE A 210 3.05 -10.51 -15.49
C ILE A 210 3.64 -11.24 -14.29
N GLN A 211 4.96 -11.40 -14.28
CA GLN A 211 5.66 -12.25 -13.31
C GLN A 211 6.83 -11.54 -12.66
N LEU A 212 7.25 -12.07 -11.51
CA LEU A 212 8.43 -11.64 -10.78
C LEU A 212 9.44 -12.78 -10.71
N ALA A 213 10.71 -12.42 -10.91
CA ALA A 213 11.83 -13.33 -10.70
C ALA A 213 12.92 -12.61 -9.89
N PRO A 214 13.72 -13.33 -9.08
CA PRO A 214 14.94 -12.78 -8.53
C PRO A 214 15.90 -12.38 -9.67
N LEU A 215 16.66 -11.29 -9.46
CA LEU A 215 17.76 -10.99 -10.39
C LEU A 215 18.84 -12.07 -10.21
N ASN A 216 18.97 -12.94 -11.20
CA ASN A 216 20.08 -13.88 -11.24
C ASN A 216 21.36 -13.08 -11.58
N GLN A 217 22.29 -13.03 -10.63
CA GLN A 217 23.62 -12.47 -10.80
C GLN A 217 24.54 -13.48 -11.45
#